data_1fa28446d3252f74a163bc430942bffe
#
_entry.id   1fa28446d3252f74a163bc430942bffe
#
_cell.length_a   1.000
_cell.length_b   1.000
_cell.length_c   1.000
_cell.angle_alpha   90.00
_cell.angle_beta   90.00
_cell.angle_gamma   90.00
#
_symmetry.space_group_name_H-M   'P 1'
#
loop_
_entity.id
_entity.type
_entity.pdbx_description
1 polymer ?
#
loop_
_entity_poly.entity_id
_entity_poly.type
_entity_poly.pdbx_seq_one_letter_code
_entity_poly.pdbx_strand_id
1 'polypeptide(L)'
;MEARAHTGRLDELLHEVRRQMSRGARADPRPVLDWLGRQIDADVALVGGAGAVETSTARFPRQILPSLEPTLARLSSGQMAAAATESGALQVRLEALGPHAPRPVLVVAGASAPTREAASLVSQAGSLIALLDRAQDADTTFRGYQYKARQLRFAVFSALLAGDLTLARRMTTGAVPALLDAERLRVYLLHCPPEDRDRLAQTYQDGSGYHGTGLMVHCPAFKEHLICLVADGSGVADGSGVADGSGVADGSGVADDPETAHGQGAVLRRLVRDNSHYALGISSPYPLGATAEAYGQALHALAAARHTPERMAAYLGRTPLVPLLPHTEAGAWARALLRPLGSTPRVTLDITRLAVTFPRSAVARLLDISRNTVSHHLGRVAATLGLDLGDVRTRAALDLAFCLTGGQPDGGFGARGGRPVPTLDELFRTEPAHAWAREFLRPLQDSRGRDLHTTLRAWIDANTDAQRTARHLGLSRNTVRAHLRAAEHLLSRDLLTTGSGIHDLVHALHITGLHPGD
;
A
#
# COMPACT_ATOMS: atom_id res chain seq x y z
N MET A 1 8.67 -54.44 -22.09
CA MET A 1 8.69 -54.26 -20.62
C MET A 1 9.47 -53.00 -20.25
N GLU A 2 10.60 -52.73 -20.83
CA GLU A 2 11.46 -51.57 -20.57
C GLU A 2 10.77 -50.19 -20.78
N ALA A 3 10.02 -50.00 -21.87
CA ALA A 3 9.32 -48.74 -22.13
C ALA A 3 8.29 -48.36 -21.03
N ARG A 4 7.61 -49.36 -20.47
CA ARG A 4 6.67 -49.15 -19.34
C ARG A 4 7.39 -48.76 -18.01
N ALA A 5 8.57 -49.34 -17.77
CA ALA A 5 9.39 -49.03 -16.60
C ALA A 5 9.99 -47.61 -16.73
N HIS A 6 10.33 -47.17 -17.91
CA HIS A 6 10.83 -45.82 -18.17
C HIS A 6 9.72 -44.77 -18.00
N THR A 7 8.52 -45.02 -18.50
CA THR A 7 7.36 -44.12 -18.33
C THR A 7 7.00 -43.96 -16.87
N GLY A 8 7.02 -45.06 -16.07
CA GLY A 8 6.74 -44.97 -14.64
C GLY A 8 7.75 -44.13 -13.85
N ARG A 9 9.02 -44.20 -14.20
CA ARG A 9 10.08 -43.37 -13.57
C ARG A 9 9.95 -41.90 -13.91
N LEU A 10 9.53 -41.53 -15.12
CA LEU A 10 9.24 -40.16 -15.51
C LEU A 10 8.02 -39.60 -14.78
N ASP A 11 6.97 -40.39 -14.60
CA ASP A 11 5.78 -39.99 -13.84
C ASP A 11 6.10 -39.69 -12.37
N GLU A 12 6.97 -40.48 -11.74
CA GLU A 12 7.46 -40.21 -10.38
C GLU A 12 8.21 -38.89 -10.28
N LEU A 13 9.09 -38.61 -11.26
CA LEU A 13 9.83 -37.35 -11.32
C LEU A 13 8.91 -36.15 -11.51
N LEU A 14 7.94 -36.25 -12.41
CA LEU A 14 6.95 -35.20 -12.65
C LEU A 14 6.05 -34.99 -11.43
N HIS A 15 5.70 -36.04 -10.71
CA HIS A 15 4.94 -35.94 -9.47
C HIS A 15 5.72 -35.18 -8.39
N GLU A 16 7.02 -35.48 -8.22
CA GLU A 16 7.89 -34.78 -7.28
C GLU A 16 8.01 -33.29 -7.64
N VAL A 17 8.24 -32.96 -8.91
CA VAL A 17 8.31 -31.57 -9.38
C VAL A 17 6.99 -30.82 -9.14
N ARG A 18 5.84 -31.44 -9.46
CA ARG A 18 4.52 -30.84 -9.18
C ARG A 18 4.30 -30.59 -7.69
N ARG A 19 4.72 -31.52 -6.84
CA ARG A 19 4.62 -31.37 -5.38
C ARG A 19 5.44 -30.18 -4.88
N GLN A 20 6.62 -29.93 -5.43
CA GLN A 20 7.45 -28.77 -5.08
C GLN A 20 6.85 -27.46 -5.57
N MET A 21 6.38 -27.40 -6.81
CA MET A 21 5.72 -26.20 -7.36
C MET A 21 4.45 -25.83 -6.60
N SER A 22 3.68 -26.82 -6.10
CA SER A 22 2.46 -26.56 -5.33
C SER A 22 2.70 -26.00 -3.93
N ARG A 23 3.89 -26.16 -3.37
CA ARG A 23 4.23 -25.68 -2.02
C ARG A 23 4.63 -24.21 -1.96
N GLY A 24 4.75 -23.52 -3.10
CA GLY A 24 5.11 -22.10 -3.18
C GLY A 24 6.49 -21.75 -2.59
N ALA A 25 7.25 -22.75 -2.16
CA ALA A 25 8.61 -22.61 -1.68
C ALA A 25 9.60 -22.53 -2.84
N ARG A 26 10.78 -21.97 -2.58
CA ARG A 26 11.89 -21.97 -3.54
C ARG A 26 12.09 -23.39 -4.05
N ALA A 27 12.08 -23.58 -5.36
CA ALA A 27 12.30 -24.89 -5.95
C ALA A 27 13.71 -25.39 -5.55
N ASP A 28 13.76 -26.44 -4.73
CA ASP A 28 15.02 -27.06 -4.33
C ASP A 28 15.36 -28.16 -5.32
N PRO A 29 16.46 -28.09 -6.07
CA PRO A 29 16.84 -29.14 -6.99
C PRO A 29 17.31 -30.41 -6.30
N ARG A 30 17.62 -30.37 -5.02
CA ARG A 30 18.16 -31.49 -4.25
C ARG A 30 17.33 -32.78 -4.31
N PRO A 31 15.99 -32.76 -4.14
CA PRO A 31 15.17 -33.97 -4.27
C PRO A 31 15.23 -34.59 -5.66
N VAL A 32 15.39 -33.75 -6.71
CA VAL A 32 15.56 -34.26 -8.10
C VAL A 32 16.93 -34.93 -8.26
N LEU A 33 17.99 -34.34 -7.69
CA LEU A 33 19.33 -34.95 -7.68
C LEU A 33 19.38 -36.24 -6.91
N ASP A 34 18.77 -36.29 -5.71
CA ASP A 34 18.69 -37.50 -4.88
C ASP A 34 17.87 -38.60 -5.56
N TRP A 35 16.80 -38.23 -6.25
CA TRP A 35 16.03 -39.17 -7.05
C TRP A 35 16.86 -39.71 -8.22
N LEU A 36 17.51 -38.83 -8.99
CA LEU A 36 18.36 -39.20 -10.12
C LEU A 36 19.48 -40.15 -9.67
N GLY A 37 20.20 -39.77 -8.60
CA GLY A 37 21.29 -40.58 -8.07
C GLY A 37 20.87 -42.00 -7.73
N ARG A 38 19.70 -42.19 -7.12
CA ARG A 38 19.12 -43.52 -6.83
C ARG A 38 18.76 -44.32 -8.08
N GLN A 39 18.26 -43.62 -9.15
CA GLN A 39 17.85 -44.30 -10.37
C GLN A 39 19.02 -44.81 -11.22
N ILE A 40 20.17 -44.12 -11.14
CA ILE A 40 21.34 -44.43 -11.99
C ILE A 40 22.52 -44.99 -11.21
N ASP A 41 22.35 -45.20 -9.87
CA ASP A 41 23.38 -45.66 -8.93
C ASP A 41 24.68 -44.84 -9.06
N ALA A 42 24.55 -43.52 -8.99
CA ALA A 42 25.66 -42.59 -9.10
C ALA A 42 25.46 -41.37 -8.20
N ASP A 43 26.54 -40.69 -7.86
CA ASP A 43 26.48 -39.42 -7.13
C ASP A 43 26.35 -38.24 -8.07
N VAL A 44 25.50 -37.29 -7.72
CA VAL A 44 25.12 -36.17 -8.58
C VAL A 44 25.34 -34.85 -7.87
N ALA A 45 25.87 -33.86 -8.60
CA ALA A 45 25.97 -32.49 -8.11
C ALA A 45 25.55 -31.49 -9.19
N LEU A 46 24.97 -30.37 -8.74
CA LEU A 46 24.75 -29.17 -9.53
C LEU A 46 25.83 -28.16 -9.19
N VAL A 47 26.61 -27.78 -10.20
CA VAL A 47 27.67 -26.77 -10.10
C VAL A 47 27.19 -25.52 -10.81
N GLY A 48 27.10 -24.41 -10.07
CA GLY A 48 26.66 -23.13 -10.63
C GLY A 48 27.63 -22.56 -11.65
N GLY A 49 27.19 -21.58 -12.41
CA GLY A 49 27.98 -20.94 -13.47
C GLY A 49 29.29 -20.31 -12.99
N ALA A 50 29.43 -20.02 -11.70
CA ALA A 50 30.65 -19.54 -11.07
C ALA A 50 31.59 -20.67 -10.57
N GLY A 51 31.28 -21.94 -10.85
CA GLY A 51 32.09 -23.09 -10.45
C GLY A 51 31.86 -23.60 -9.02
N ALA A 52 30.98 -22.98 -8.25
CA ALA A 52 30.63 -23.42 -6.89
C ALA A 52 29.56 -24.52 -6.93
N VAL A 53 29.65 -25.52 -6.03
CA VAL A 53 28.61 -26.52 -5.85
C VAL A 53 27.40 -25.88 -5.18
N GLU A 54 26.29 -25.77 -5.90
CA GLU A 54 25.03 -25.25 -5.37
C GLU A 54 24.31 -26.30 -4.52
N THR A 55 24.25 -27.52 -5.01
CA THR A 55 23.67 -28.65 -4.29
C THR A 55 24.23 -29.99 -4.78
N SER A 56 24.19 -31.03 -3.96
CA SER A 56 24.69 -32.36 -4.33
C SER A 56 24.02 -33.45 -3.51
N THR A 57 24.09 -34.71 -4.01
CA THR A 57 23.81 -35.89 -3.18
C THR A 57 24.78 -35.99 -2.02
N ALA A 58 24.37 -36.71 -0.95
CA ALA A 58 25.15 -36.75 0.30
C ALA A 58 26.55 -37.34 0.16
N ARG A 59 26.78 -38.24 -0.82
CA ARG A 59 28.04 -38.95 -1.03
C ARG A 59 28.87 -38.38 -2.18
N PHE A 60 28.46 -37.28 -2.80
CA PHE A 60 29.17 -36.71 -3.95
C PHE A 60 30.64 -36.43 -3.63
N PRO A 61 31.60 -36.98 -4.43
CA PRO A 61 33.02 -36.87 -4.17
C PRO A 61 33.58 -35.51 -4.60
N ARG A 62 33.43 -34.47 -3.75
CA ARG A 62 33.83 -33.08 -4.05
C ARG A 62 35.31 -32.94 -4.44
N GLN A 63 36.17 -33.88 -4.03
CA GLN A 63 37.60 -33.87 -4.38
C GLN A 63 37.91 -34.01 -5.87
N ILE A 64 36.93 -34.43 -6.70
CA ILE A 64 37.13 -34.51 -8.16
C ILE A 64 37.00 -33.15 -8.86
N LEU A 65 36.31 -32.17 -8.24
CA LEU A 65 35.99 -30.88 -8.87
C LEU A 65 37.20 -30.12 -9.37
N PRO A 66 38.33 -30.02 -8.64
CA PRO A 66 39.52 -29.33 -9.15
C PRO A 66 40.06 -29.90 -10.44
N SER A 67 39.99 -31.22 -10.65
CA SER A 67 40.41 -31.86 -11.89
C SER A 67 39.48 -31.61 -13.07
N LEU A 68 38.22 -31.25 -12.78
CA LEU A 68 37.17 -30.99 -13.76
C LEU A 68 37.04 -29.49 -14.12
N GLU A 69 37.74 -28.61 -13.42
CA GLU A 69 37.62 -27.15 -13.57
C GLU A 69 37.74 -26.66 -15.02
N PRO A 70 38.73 -27.12 -15.87
CA PRO A 70 38.82 -26.69 -17.26
C PRO A 70 37.59 -27.11 -18.09
N THR A 71 37.05 -28.29 -17.81
CA THR A 71 35.85 -28.82 -18.51
C THR A 71 34.58 -28.09 -18.05
N LEU A 72 34.46 -27.82 -16.75
CA LEU A 72 33.38 -27.03 -16.16
C LEU A 72 33.36 -25.61 -16.77
N ALA A 73 34.51 -24.97 -16.89
CA ALA A 73 34.59 -23.62 -17.46
C ALA A 73 34.13 -23.59 -18.94
N ARG A 74 34.49 -24.60 -19.76
CA ARG A 74 34.05 -24.71 -21.16
C ARG A 74 32.56 -25.00 -21.27
N LEU A 75 32.00 -25.81 -20.41
CA LEU A 75 30.56 -26.08 -20.35
C LEU A 75 29.79 -24.84 -19.90
N SER A 76 30.23 -24.19 -18.82
CA SER A 76 29.60 -23.00 -18.31
C SER A 76 29.62 -21.84 -19.31
N SER A 77 30.75 -21.63 -20.03
CA SER A 77 30.85 -20.59 -21.06
C SER A 77 30.06 -20.89 -22.33
N GLY A 78 29.50 -22.09 -22.46
CA GLY A 78 28.74 -22.47 -23.66
C GLY A 78 29.56 -23.02 -24.82
N GLN A 79 30.86 -23.25 -24.65
CA GLN A 79 31.73 -23.85 -25.68
C GLN A 79 31.43 -25.33 -25.92
N MET A 80 30.82 -25.99 -24.93
CA MET A 80 30.41 -27.39 -24.99
C MET A 80 29.01 -27.54 -24.35
N ALA A 81 28.26 -28.56 -24.77
CA ALA A 81 26.99 -28.92 -24.19
C ALA A 81 27.09 -30.06 -23.16
N ALA A 82 27.96 -31.03 -23.42
CA ALA A 82 28.20 -32.15 -22.55
C ALA A 82 29.64 -32.64 -22.67
N ALA A 83 30.13 -33.32 -21.66
CA ALA A 83 31.42 -33.98 -21.66
C ALA A 83 31.35 -35.31 -20.88
N ALA A 84 32.24 -36.24 -21.21
CA ALA A 84 32.50 -37.42 -20.41
C ALA A 84 34.00 -37.50 -20.16
N THR A 85 34.42 -37.80 -18.96
CA THR A 85 35.83 -37.89 -18.55
C THR A 85 36.01 -38.84 -17.39
N GLU A 86 37.23 -39.24 -17.13
CA GLU A 86 37.61 -40.03 -15.96
C GLU A 86 38.27 -39.16 -14.91
N SER A 87 37.96 -39.39 -13.67
CA SER A 87 38.63 -38.73 -12.54
C SER A 87 38.93 -39.78 -11.45
N GLY A 88 40.17 -40.22 -11.41
CA GLY A 88 40.57 -41.36 -10.59
C GLY A 88 39.89 -42.67 -11.07
N ALA A 89 39.19 -43.36 -10.15
CA ALA A 89 38.42 -44.58 -10.44
C ALA A 89 36.97 -44.26 -10.89
N LEU A 90 36.59 -42.98 -11.01
CA LEU A 90 35.21 -42.59 -11.32
C LEU A 90 35.05 -42.17 -12.77
N GLN A 91 33.97 -42.64 -13.38
CA GLN A 91 33.49 -42.15 -14.67
C GLN A 91 32.59 -40.93 -14.39
N VAL A 92 32.94 -39.79 -15.00
CA VAL A 92 32.24 -38.53 -14.75
C VAL A 92 31.57 -38.05 -16.05
N ARG A 93 30.26 -37.86 -16.02
CA ARG A 93 29.49 -37.18 -17.04
C ARG A 93 29.11 -35.77 -16.57
N LEU A 94 29.34 -34.81 -17.45
CA LEU A 94 28.98 -33.41 -17.22
C LEU A 94 28.02 -32.96 -18.33
N GLU A 95 26.99 -32.23 -17.96
CA GLU A 95 26.00 -31.68 -18.89
C GLU A 95 25.66 -30.23 -18.52
N ALA A 96 25.82 -29.31 -19.47
CA ALA A 96 25.48 -27.89 -19.25
C ALA A 96 23.96 -27.71 -19.30
N LEU A 97 23.41 -26.98 -18.34
CA LEU A 97 21.98 -26.75 -18.25
C LEU A 97 21.62 -25.35 -18.76
N GLY A 98 20.51 -25.27 -19.47
CA GLY A 98 20.01 -24.01 -20.01
C GLY A 98 20.76 -23.44 -21.21
N PRO A 99 20.21 -22.39 -21.87
CA PRO A 99 20.76 -21.85 -23.13
C PRO A 99 21.76 -20.71 -22.93
N HIS A 100 21.74 -19.99 -21.79
CA HIS A 100 22.51 -18.76 -21.58
C HIS A 100 23.69 -18.96 -20.63
N ALA A 101 24.87 -18.47 -21.03
CA ALA A 101 26.06 -18.45 -20.19
C ALA A 101 25.96 -17.34 -19.12
N PRO A 102 26.49 -17.53 -17.92
CA PRO A 102 27.15 -18.73 -17.42
C PRO A 102 26.15 -19.83 -17.09
N ARG A 103 26.35 -21.04 -17.63
CA ARG A 103 25.43 -22.17 -17.47
C ARG A 103 25.76 -22.97 -16.21
N PRO A 104 24.78 -23.38 -15.39
CA PRO A 104 24.97 -24.43 -14.41
C PRO A 104 25.32 -25.76 -15.11
N VAL A 105 26.10 -26.59 -14.44
CA VAL A 105 26.54 -27.88 -14.96
C VAL A 105 26.08 -28.99 -14.01
N LEU A 106 25.38 -29.96 -14.57
CA LEU A 106 25.02 -31.20 -13.86
C LEU A 106 26.22 -32.15 -13.96
N VAL A 107 26.76 -32.57 -12.85
CA VAL A 107 27.89 -33.47 -12.73
C VAL A 107 27.41 -34.80 -12.16
N VAL A 108 27.63 -35.90 -12.87
CA VAL A 108 27.29 -37.26 -12.46
C VAL A 108 28.57 -38.07 -12.36
N ALA A 109 28.84 -38.61 -11.17
CA ALA A 109 30.04 -39.41 -10.87
C ALA A 109 29.64 -40.83 -10.45
N GLY A 110 30.04 -41.82 -11.20
CA GLY A 110 29.75 -43.25 -10.95
C GLY A 110 30.98 -44.13 -11.12
N ALA A 111 30.89 -45.37 -10.64
CA ALA A 111 31.96 -46.38 -10.77
C ALA A 111 32.10 -46.92 -12.19
N SER A 112 31.09 -46.77 -13.04
CA SER A 112 31.04 -47.23 -14.44
C SER A 112 30.43 -46.20 -15.35
N ALA A 113 30.73 -46.28 -16.64
CA ALA A 113 30.11 -45.41 -17.66
C ALA A 113 28.59 -45.59 -17.67
N PRO A 114 27.79 -44.50 -17.68
CA PRO A 114 26.34 -44.59 -17.67
C PRO A 114 25.83 -45.29 -18.92
N THR A 115 24.84 -46.16 -18.75
CA THR A 115 24.11 -46.78 -19.85
C THR A 115 23.39 -45.73 -20.69
N ARG A 116 22.94 -46.07 -21.89
CA ARG A 116 22.17 -45.17 -22.75
C ARG A 116 20.89 -44.66 -22.07
N GLU A 117 20.25 -45.52 -21.29
CA GLU A 117 19.06 -45.17 -20.50
C GLU A 117 19.40 -44.21 -19.36
N ALA A 118 20.46 -44.49 -18.59
CA ALA A 118 20.95 -43.60 -17.55
C ALA A 118 21.32 -42.21 -18.12
N ALA A 119 22.00 -42.17 -19.26
CA ALA A 119 22.32 -40.93 -19.95
C ALA A 119 21.08 -40.16 -20.38
N SER A 120 20.02 -40.82 -20.83
CA SER A 120 18.72 -40.20 -21.13
C SER A 120 18.06 -39.62 -19.91
N LEU A 121 18.07 -40.34 -18.77
CA LEU A 121 17.52 -39.85 -17.50
C LEU A 121 18.29 -38.61 -16.98
N VAL A 122 19.61 -38.59 -17.12
CA VAL A 122 20.44 -37.42 -16.77
C VAL A 122 20.01 -36.20 -17.55
N SER A 123 19.88 -36.33 -18.90
CA SER A 123 19.48 -35.20 -19.73
C SER A 123 18.04 -34.74 -19.47
N GLN A 124 17.12 -35.65 -19.16
CA GLN A 124 15.74 -35.30 -18.80
C GLN A 124 15.68 -34.62 -17.43
N ALA A 125 16.39 -35.13 -16.44
CA ALA A 125 16.48 -34.50 -15.11
C ALA A 125 17.15 -33.11 -15.19
N GLY A 126 18.22 -33.00 -16.00
CA GLY A 126 18.87 -31.73 -16.28
C GLY A 126 17.93 -30.70 -16.92
N SER A 127 17.13 -31.15 -17.90
CA SER A 127 16.10 -30.27 -18.52
C SER A 127 15.04 -29.79 -17.52
N LEU A 128 14.61 -30.67 -16.63
CA LEU A 128 13.65 -30.31 -15.58
C LEU A 128 14.26 -29.35 -14.55
N ILE A 129 15.51 -29.56 -14.13
CA ILE A 129 16.22 -28.61 -13.25
C ILE A 129 16.34 -27.25 -13.93
N ALA A 130 16.72 -27.19 -15.19
CA ALA A 130 16.80 -25.94 -15.96
C ALA A 130 15.43 -25.24 -16.10
N LEU A 131 14.34 -25.98 -16.23
CA LEU A 131 12.98 -25.41 -16.24
C LEU A 131 12.58 -24.86 -14.87
N LEU A 132 12.90 -25.58 -13.79
CA LEU A 132 12.62 -25.12 -12.41
C LEU A 132 13.40 -23.84 -12.11
N ASP A 133 14.67 -23.79 -12.48
CA ASP A 133 15.52 -22.60 -12.28
C ASP A 133 14.97 -21.38 -13.05
N ARG A 134 14.59 -21.55 -14.31
CA ARG A 134 13.93 -20.51 -15.10
C ARG A 134 12.61 -20.03 -14.50
N ALA A 135 11.78 -20.95 -14.03
CA ALA A 135 10.51 -20.60 -13.39
C ALA A 135 10.76 -19.78 -12.13
N GLN A 136 11.80 -20.11 -11.36
CA GLN A 136 12.20 -19.39 -10.18
C GLN A 136 12.76 -18.01 -10.48
N ASP A 137 13.61 -17.89 -11.51
CA ASP A 137 14.15 -16.60 -11.95
C ASP A 137 13.04 -15.68 -12.47
N ALA A 138 12.09 -16.23 -13.24
CA ALA A 138 10.91 -15.50 -13.71
C ALA A 138 10.07 -15.02 -12.53
N ASP A 139 9.82 -15.86 -11.54
CA ASP A 139 9.06 -15.52 -10.34
C ASP A 139 9.78 -14.46 -9.47
N THR A 140 11.11 -14.57 -9.33
CA THR A 140 11.93 -13.58 -8.63
C THR A 140 11.92 -12.24 -9.34
N THR A 141 12.06 -12.24 -10.66
CA THR A 141 12.00 -11.05 -11.52
C THR A 141 10.60 -10.41 -11.42
N PHE A 142 9.55 -11.22 -11.51
CA PHE A 142 8.17 -10.76 -11.36
C PHE A 142 7.91 -10.13 -9.99
N ARG A 143 8.36 -10.77 -8.90
CA ARG A 143 8.26 -10.19 -7.55
C ARG A 143 9.02 -8.87 -7.43
N GLY A 144 10.22 -8.80 -8.00
CA GLY A 144 11.01 -7.56 -8.07
C GLY A 144 10.29 -6.44 -8.84
N TYR A 145 9.67 -6.79 -9.97
CA TYR A 145 8.83 -5.87 -10.74
C TYR A 145 7.62 -5.39 -9.93
N GLN A 146 6.88 -6.30 -9.31
CA GLN A 146 5.72 -5.98 -8.47
C GLN A 146 6.10 -5.07 -7.29
N TYR A 147 7.24 -5.32 -6.68
CA TYR A 147 7.75 -4.45 -5.61
C TYR A 147 8.01 -3.03 -6.12
N LYS A 148 8.72 -2.88 -7.23
CA LYS A 148 9.01 -1.56 -7.85
C LYS A 148 7.73 -0.84 -8.30
N ALA A 149 6.80 -1.56 -8.94
CA ALA A 149 5.52 -1.01 -9.35
C ALA A 149 4.69 -0.51 -8.14
N ARG A 150 4.72 -1.25 -7.03
CA ARG A 150 4.07 -0.84 -5.76
C ARG A 150 4.68 0.46 -5.21
N GLN A 151 6.00 0.56 -5.20
CA GLN A 151 6.71 1.78 -4.75
C GLN A 151 6.37 2.98 -5.64
N LEU A 152 6.35 2.78 -6.96
CA LEU A 152 6.01 3.84 -7.91
C LEU A 152 4.56 4.32 -7.72
N ARG A 153 3.59 3.40 -7.64
CA ARG A 153 2.18 3.76 -7.39
C ARG A 153 2.02 4.55 -6.10
N PHE A 154 2.76 4.14 -5.07
CA PHE A 154 2.76 4.87 -3.80
C PHE A 154 3.37 6.27 -3.93
N ALA A 155 4.48 6.43 -4.67
CA ALA A 155 5.09 7.73 -4.91
C ALA A 155 4.14 8.68 -5.67
N VAL A 156 3.44 8.18 -6.69
CA VAL A 156 2.40 8.92 -7.41
C VAL A 156 1.29 9.37 -6.45
N PHE A 157 0.78 8.47 -5.62
CA PHE A 157 -0.23 8.80 -4.62
C PHE A 157 0.25 9.85 -3.62
N SER A 158 1.50 9.75 -3.15
CA SER A 158 2.09 10.74 -2.23
C SER A 158 2.19 12.12 -2.86
N ALA A 159 2.56 12.20 -4.15
CA ALA A 159 2.57 13.46 -4.89
C ALA A 159 1.16 14.06 -5.03
N LEU A 160 0.15 13.22 -5.30
CA LEU A 160 -1.25 13.64 -5.36
C LEU A 160 -1.76 14.13 -3.99
N LEU A 161 -1.39 13.47 -2.89
CA LEU A 161 -1.71 13.93 -1.53
C LEU A 161 -1.07 15.30 -1.22
N ALA A 162 0.10 15.58 -1.80
CA ALA A 162 0.75 16.89 -1.67
C ALA A 162 0.17 17.96 -2.63
N GLY A 163 -0.79 17.60 -3.50
CA GLY A 163 -1.35 18.46 -4.54
C GLY A 163 -0.39 18.72 -5.71
N ASP A 164 0.73 17.99 -5.81
CA ASP A 164 1.75 18.18 -6.84
C ASP A 164 1.54 17.25 -8.05
N LEU A 165 0.63 17.63 -8.92
CA LEU A 165 0.33 16.91 -10.17
C LEU A 165 1.54 16.85 -11.12
N THR A 166 2.38 17.88 -11.12
CA THR A 166 3.57 17.92 -11.96
C THR A 166 4.57 16.86 -11.52
N LEU A 167 4.78 16.71 -10.22
CA LEU A 167 5.62 15.68 -9.65
C LEU A 167 5.04 14.28 -9.92
N ALA A 168 3.72 14.09 -9.71
CA ALA A 168 3.05 12.83 -10.00
C ALA A 168 3.28 12.37 -11.45
N ARG A 169 3.12 13.27 -12.42
CA ARG A 169 3.39 12.98 -13.85
C ARG A 169 4.87 12.72 -14.14
N ARG A 170 5.78 13.47 -13.53
CA ARG A 170 7.24 13.26 -13.72
C ARG A 170 7.73 11.92 -13.19
N MET A 171 7.11 11.38 -12.14
CA MET A 171 7.47 10.08 -11.58
C MET A 171 7.07 8.92 -12.48
N THR A 172 6.12 9.11 -13.40
CA THR A 172 5.56 8.08 -14.27
C THR A 172 6.25 8.01 -15.63
N THR A 173 7.59 8.10 -15.67
CA THR A 173 8.36 8.04 -16.93
C THR A 173 8.08 6.75 -17.70
N GLY A 174 7.62 6.87 -18.94
CA GLY A 174 7.38 5.77 -19.89
C GLY A 174 5.94 5.25 -19.94
N ALA A 175 5.19 5.28 -18.85
CA ALA A 175 3.76 4.94 -18.84
C ALA A 175 3.06 5.82 -17.80
N VAL A 176 2.30 6.79 -18.26
CA VAL A 176 1.49 7.67 -17.40
C VAL A 176 0.17 6.96 -17.11
N PRO A 177 -0.25 6.79 -15.83
CA PRO A 177 -1.55 6.22 -15.54
C PRO A 177 -2.65 7.16 -16.05
N ALA A 178 -3.63 6.62 -16.76
CA ALA A 178 -4.74 7.38 -17.34
C ALA A 178 -5.53 8.21 -16.28
N LEU A 179 -5.46 7.80 -15.01
CA LEU A 179 -6.00 8.58 -13.89
C LEU A 179 -5.47 10.03 -13.86
N LEU A 180 -4.20 10.27 -14.25
CA LEU A 180 -3.59 11.60 -14.18
C LEU A 180 -4.11 12.56 -15.27
N ASP A 181 -4.85 12.06 -16.25
CA ASP A 181 -5.51 12.87 -17.28
C ASP A 181 -6.97 13.21 -16.93
N ALA A 182 -7.50 12.63 -15.85
CA ALA A 182 -8.83 12.93 -15.38
C ALA A 182 -8.88 14.31 -14.72
N GLU A 183 -10.01 15.00 -14.83
CA GLU A 183 -10.25 16.27 -14.12
C GLU A 183 -10.55 16.03 -12.63
N ARG A 184 -11.30 14.97 -12.35
CA ARG A 184 -11.78 14.62 -11.02
C ARG A 184 -11.57 13.13 -10.74
N LEU A 185 -11.43 12.82 -9.47
CA LEU A 185 -11.36 11.44 -8.97
C LEU A 185 -12.26 11.24 -7.75
N ARG A 186 -12.58 9.98 -7.48
CA ARG A 186 -13.10 9.52 -6.19
C ARG A 186 -12.07 8.59 -5.54
N VAL A 187 -11.97 8.67 -4.24
CA VAL A 187 -11.21 7.71 -3.44
C VAL A 187 -12.17 6.67 -2.88
N TYR A 188 -11.87 5.42 -3.19
CA TYR A 188 -12.49 4.25 -2.59
C TYR A 188 -11.46 3.63 -1.65
N LEU A 189 -11.78 3.57 -0.37
CA LEU A 189 -10.91 2.96 0.63
C LEU A 189 -11.49 1.60 1.02
N LEU A 190 -10.87 0.55 0.51
CA LEU A 190 -11.28 -0.83 0.77
C LEU A 190 -10.54 -1.36 2.01
N HIS A 191 -11.30 -1.87 2.97
CA HIS A 191 -10.80 -2.68 4.07
C HIS A 191 -10.99 -4.15 3.75
N CYS A 192 -9.89 -4.92 3.73
CA CYS A 192 -9.87 -6.35 3.45
C CYS A 192 -8.66 -7.01 4.11
N PRO A 193 -8.61 -8.36 4.25
CA PRO A 193 -7.43 -9.07 4.70
C PRO A 193 -6.18 -8.71 3.87
N PRO A 194 -4.98 -8.67 4.48
CA PRO A 194 -3.76 -8.26 3.78
C PRO A 194 -3.42 -9.10 2.55
N GLU A 195 -3.67 -10.41 2.59
CA GLU A 195 -3.47 -11.35 1.48
C GLU A 195 -4.42 -11.07 0.30
N ASP A 196 -5.67 -10.71 0.59
CA ASP A 196 -6.65 -10.33 -0.42
C ASP A 196 -6.30 -9.00 -1.07
N ARG A 197 -5.80 -8.06 -0.28
CA ARG A 197 -5.31 -6.77 -0.77
C ARG A 197 -4.25 -6.92 -1.86
N ASP A 198 -3.26 -7.79 -1.60
CA ASP A 198 -2.17 -8.02 -2.55
C ASP A 198 -2.68 -8.70 -3.82
N ARG A 199 -3.60 -9.67 -3.67
CA ARG A 199 -4.25 -10.36 -4.79
C ARG A 199 -5.09 -9.40 -5.64
N LEU A 200 -5.92 -8.56 -5.02
CA LEU A 200 -6.76 -7.58 -5.73
C LEU A 200 -5.91 -6.59 -6.53
N ALA A 201 -4.88 -6.01 -5.91
CA ALA A 201 -3.99 -5.09 -6.60
C ALA A 201 -3.26 -5.73 -7.79
N GLN A 202 -2.97 -7.04 -7.74
CA GLN A 202 -2.37 -7.77 -8.87
C GLN A 202 -3.38 -8.15 -9.94
N THR A 203 -4.57 -8.58 -9.55
CA THR A 203 -5.63 -9.03 -10.47
C THR A 203 -6.08 -7.91 -11.41
N TYR A 204 -6.17 -6.68 -10.89
CA TYR A 204 -6.61 -5.53 -11.67
C TYR A 204 -5.47 -4.70 -12.28
N GLN A 205 -4.23 -5.16 -12.11
CA GLN A 205 -3.06 -4.51 -12.70
C GLN A 205 -2.98 -4.81 -14.20
N ASP A 206 -2.80 -3.76 -15.00
CA ASP A 206 -2.54 -3.86 -16.44
C ASP A 206 -1.04 -4.05 -16.76
N GLY A 207 -0.71 -4.21 -18.05
CA GLY A 207 0.66 -4.40 -18.50
C GLY A 207 1.62 -3.24 -18.24
N SER A 208 1.09 -2.04 -17.95
CA SER A 208 1.88 -0.86 -17.56
C SER A 208 2.26 -0.85 -16.06
N GLY A 209 1.68 -1.73 -15.27
CA GLY A 209 1.84 -1.75 -13.82
C GLY A 209 0.84 -0.88 -13.05
N TYR A 210 -0.13 -0.30 -13.76
CA TYR A 210 -1.22 0.51 -13.20
C TYR A 210 -2.56 -0.24 -13.28
N HIS A 211 -3.69 0.47 -13.21
CA HIS A 211 -5.02 -0.10 -13.09
C HIS A 211 -6.01 0.61 -14.03
N GLY A 212 -5.63 0.78 -15.29
CA GLY A 212 -6.46 1.50 -16.28
C GLY A 212 -6.70 2.95 -15.87
N THR A 213 -7.98 3.35 -15.79
CA THR A 213 -8.41 4.69 -15.36
C THR A 213 -8.31 4.91 -13.85
N GLY A 214 -7.80 3.96 -13.09
CA GLY A 214 -7.63 4.05 -11.65
C GLY A 214 -6.21 3.73 -11.20
N LEU A 215 -6.00 3.85 -9.89
CA LEU A 215 -4.74 3.54 -9.24
C LEU A 215 -5.00 2.85 -7.90
N MET A 216 -4.59 1.59 -7.76
CA MET A 216 -4.67 0.87 -6.50
C MET A 216 -3.34 0.97 -5.76
N VAL A 217 -3.39 1.51 -4.55
CA VAL A 217 -2.22 1.77 -3.72
C VAL A 217 -2.39 1.05 -2.39
N HIS A 218 -1.39 0.26 -2.00
CA HIS A 218 -1.37 -0.35 -0.68
C HIS A 218 -1.20 0.73 0.38
N CYS A 219 -2.13 0.81 1.33
CA CYS A 219 -1.99 1.74 2.43
C CYS A 219 -0.77 1.33 3.28
N PRO A 220 0.25 2.17 3.41
CA PRO A 220 1.42 1.85 4.20
C PRO A 220 1.14 1.92 5.70
N ALA A 221 0.12 2.69 6.08
CA ALA A 221 -0.29 2.86 7.46
C ALA A 221 -1.00 1.61 7.99
N PHE A 222 -1.93 1.07 7.22
CA PHE A 222 -2.82 -0.01 7.62
C PHE A 222 -2.73 -1.17 6.62
N LYS A 223 -2.35 -2.33 7.14
CA LYS A 223 -2.17 -3.54 6.30
C LYS A 223 -3.45 -4.04 5.68
N GLU A 224 -4.57 -3.71 6.28
CA GLU A 224 -5.92 -4.09 5.85
C GLU A 224 -6.55 -3.09 4.86
N HIS A 225 -5.85 -2.01 4.48
CA HIS A 225 -6.40 -0.98 3.61
C HIS A 225 -5.77 -1.02 2.22
N LEU A 226 -6.62 -1.05 1.19
CA LEU A 226 -6.28 -0.76 -0.20
C LEU A 226 -6.92 0.56 -0.61
N ILE A 227 -6.11 1.51 -1.02
CA ILE A 227 -6.55 2.83 -1.49
C ILE A 227 -6.75 2.73 -2.99
N CYS A 228 -7.97 2.96 -3.47
CA CYS A 228 -8.29 2.92 -4.89
C CYS A 228 -8.71 4.32 -5.34
N LEU A 229 -7.87 4.97 -6.12
CA LEU A 229 -8.19 6.21 -6.81
C LEU A 229 -8.88 5.84 -8.12
N VAL A 230 -10.04 6.38 -8.39
CA VAL A 230 -10.82 6.09 -9.61
C VAL A 230 -11.20 7.40 -10.25
N ALA A 231 -10.92 7.56 -11.53
CA ALA A 231 -11.36 8.72 -12.29
C ALA A 231 -12.89 8.84 -12.22
N ASP A 232 -13.38 10.03 -11.88
CA ASP A 232 -14.81 10.31 -11.88
C ASP A 232 -15.19 10.67 -13.32
N GLY A 233 -15.70 9.67 -14.07
CA GLY A 233 -15.92 9.80 -15.49
C GLY A 233 -17.17 10.59 -15.82
N SER A 234 -17.01 11.79 -16.31
CA SER A 234 -17.87 12.28 -17.40
C SER A 234 -17.32 11.65 -18.69
N GLY A 235 -17.97 10.59 -19.15
CA GLY A 235 -17.86 9.97 -20.44
C GLY A 235 -16.68 10.34 -21.37
N VAL A 236 -15.64 9.49 -21.40
CA VAL A 236 -15.03 9.19 -22.68
C VAL A 236 -15.74 7.94 -23.18
N ALA A 237 -16.77 8.17 -23.99
CA ALA A 237 -17.35 7.14 -24.81
C ALA A 237 -16.23 6.66 -25.76
N ASP A 238 -15.87 5.37 -25.67
CA ASP A 238 -15.18 4.71 -26.76
C ASP A 238 -15.95 4.98 -28.04
N GLY A 239 -15.29 5.65 -28.98
CA GLY A 239 -15.87 6.05 -30.24
C GLY A 239 -16.25 4.86 -31.12
N SER A 240 -17.47 4.34 -30.95
CA SER A 240 -18.21 3.63 -32.00
C SER A 240 -19.68 3.54 -31.62
N GLY A 241 -20.48 4.53 -32.03
CA GLY A 241 -21.93 4.52 -31.88
C GLY A 241 -22.55 5.80 -32.40
N VAL A 242 -23.16 5.69 -33.56
CA VAL A 242 -23.87 6.69 -34.33
C VAL A 242 -24.81 7.52 -33.45
N ALA A 243 -24.71 8.83 -33.55
CA ALA A 243 -25.66 9.80 -32.98
C ALA A 243 -27.03 9.63 -33.59
N ASP A 244 -28.09 9.49 -32.76
CA ASP A 244 -29.40 9.92 -33.13
C ASP A 244 -29.95 10.86 -32.05
N GLY A 245 -30.37 12.03 -32.50
CA GLY A 245 -30.73 13.12 -31.63
C GLY A 245 -32.21 13.09 -31.26
N SER A 246 -32.46 13.54 -30.08
CA SER A 246 -33.61 14.34 -29.58
C SER A 246 -34.02 13.89 -28.17
N GLY A 247 -33.93 14.79 -27.21
CA GLY A 247 -34.49 14.57 -25.86
C GLY A 247 -34.26 15.78 -24.97
N VAL A 248 -35.27 16.51 -24.77
CA VAL A 248 -35.47 17.73 -23.99
C VAL A 248 -34.97 17.56 -22.55
N ALA A 249 -34.25 18.55 -22.04
CA ALA A 249 -33.83 18.69 -20.65
C ALA A 249 -35.06 18.92 -19.76
N ASP A 250 -35.25 18.04 -18.79
CA ASP A 250 -36.12 18.29 -17.63
C ASP A 250 -35.28 18.09 -16.35
N GLY A 251 -35.27 19.14 -15.55
CA GLY A 251 -34.46 19.19 -14.33
C GLY A 251 -35.19 18.52 -13.17
N SER A 252 -34.80 17.32 -12.85
CA SER A 252 -35.09 16.71 -11.55
C SER A 252 -33.85 15.95 -11.09
N GLY A 253 -33.28 16.37 -9.93
CA GLY A 253 -32.15 15.69 -9.31
C GLY A 253 -32.45 14.24 -9.01
N VAL A 254 -32.03 13.36 -9.90
CA VAL A 254 -32.06 11.92 -9.72
C VAL A 254 -30.77 11.51 -9.06
N ALA A 255 -30.89 10.93 -7.87
CA ALA A 255 -29.82 10.18 -7.25
C ALA A 255 -29.26 9.17 -8.25
N ASP A 256 -27.93 9.22 -8.48
CA ASP A 256 -27.20 8.30 -9.34
C ASP A 256 -27.62 6.85 -9.07
N ASP A 257 -28.24 6.23 -10.05
CA ASP A 257 -28.67 4.84 -10.01
C ASP A 257 -27.41 3.94 -9.99
N PRO A 258 -27.18 3.15 -8.93
CA PRO A 258 -25.91 2.43 -8.74
C PRO A 258 -25.68 1.25 -9.70
N GLU A 259 -26.61 0.95 -10.60
CA GLU A 259 -26.57 -0.27 -11.43
C GLU A 259 -25.94 -0.09 -12.84
N THR A 260 -25.74 1.11 -13.32
CA THR A 260 -25.25 1.35 -14.71
C THR A 260 -23.76 1.69 -14.83
N ALA A 261 -23.00 1.70 -13.74
CA ALA A 261 -21.57 2.04 -13.79
C ALA A 261 -20.70 0.84 -14.21
N HIS A 262 -20.40 0.74 -15.49
CA HIS A 262 -19.33 -0.10 -16.05
C HIS A 262 -17.98 0.53 -15.72
N GLY A 263 -17.49 0.43 -14.47
CA GLY A 263 -16.25 1.04 -14.05
C GLY A 263 -15.67 0.39 -12.80
N GLN A 264 -14.44 0.74 -12.50
CA GLN A 264 -13.67 0.21 -11.36
C GLN A 264 -14.41 0.39 -10.01
N GLY A 265 -15.17 1.49 -9.86
CA GLY A 265 -16.00 1.73 -8.68
C GLY A 265 -17.13 0.70 -8.50
N ALA A 266 -17.76 0.27 -9.59
CA ALA A 266 -18.79 -0.78 -9.55
C ALA A 266 -18.18 -2.14 -9.17
N VAL A 267 -16.99 -2.45 -9.68
CA VAL A 267 -16.24 -3.66 -9.30
C VAL A 267 -15.96 -3.69 -7.80
N LEU A 268 -15.48 -2.59 -7.24
CA LEU A 268 -15.19 -2.48 -5.80
C LEU A 268 -16.44 -2.65 -4.95
N ARG A 269 -17.58 -2.07 -5.36
CA ARG A 269 -18.88 -2.24 -4.69
C ARG A 269 -19.35 -3.69 -4.74
N ARG A 270 -19.20 -4.38 -5.88
CA ARG A 270 -19.53 -5.80 -6.03
C ARG A 270 -18.66 -6.66 -5.12
N LEU A 271 -17.34 -6.42 -5.09
CA LEU A 271 -16.40 -7.14 -4.22
C LEU A 271 -16.84 -7.10 -2.75
N VAL A 272 -17.32 -5.96 -2.27
CA VAL A 272 -17.79 -5.83 -0.87
C VAL A 272 -19.11 -6.54 -0.65
N ARG A 273 -20.03 -6.50 -1.61
CA ARG A 273 -21.30 -7.27 -1.53
C ARG A 273 -21.06 -8.78 -1.46
N ASP A 274 -20.08 -9.25 -2.24
CA ASP A 274 -19.74 -10.68 -2.34
C ASP A 274 -18.88 -11.20 -1.17
N ASN A 275 -18.29 -10.30 -0.35
CA ASN A 275 -17.36 -10.66 0.73
C ASN A 275 -17.72 -9.96 2.04
N SER A 276 -18.33 -10.68 2.97
CA SER A 276 -18.79 -10.16 4.27
C SER A 276 -17.66 -9.60 5.17
N HIS A 277 -16.40 -9.93 4.88
CA HIS A 277 -15.24 -9.42 5.63
C HIS A 277 -14.69 -8.10 5.09
N TYR A 278 -15.18 -7.64 3.92
CA TYR A 278 -14.76 -6.38 3.33
C TYR A 278 -15.64 -5.24 3.82
N ALA A 279 -15.11 -4.02 3.77
CA ALA A 279 -15.86 -2.79 3.94
C ALA A 279 -15.29 -1.69 3.03
N LEU A 280 -16.14 -0.76 2.58
CA LEU A 280 -15.78 0.25 1.60
C LEU A 280 -16.24 1.64 2.02
N GLY A 281 -15.30 2.55 2.16
CA GLY A 281 -15.55 3.99 2.31
C GLY A 281 -15.34 4.69 0.97
N ILE A 282 -16.23 5.60 0.60
CA ILE A 282 -16.24 6.28 -0.71
C ILE A 282 -16.28 7.79 -0.48
N SER A 283 -15.36 8.53 -1.11
CA SER A 283 -15.38 9.99 -1.08
C SER A 283 -16.39 10.60 -2.05
N SER A 284 -16.68 11.87 -1.88
CA SER A 284 -17.21 12.71 -2.97
C SER A 284 -16.18 12.87 -4.09
N PRO A 285 -16.58 13.28 -5.30
CA PRO A 285 -15.63 13.56 -6.38
C PRO A 285 -14.85 14.85 -6.11
N TYR A 286 -13.53 14.79 -6.30
CA TYR A 286 -12.61 15.91 -6.09
C TYR A 286 -11.69 16.12 -7.28
N PRO A 287 -11.21 17.36 -7.53
CA PRO A 287 -10.08 17.56 -8.44
C PRO A 287 -8.85 16.77 -7.99
N LEU A 288 -8.01 16.36 -8.92
CA LEU A 288 -6.81 15.57 -8.60
C LEU A 288 -5.88 16.28 -7.58
N GLY A 289 -5.79 17.61 -7.63
CA GLY A 289 -5.00 18.38 -6.67
C GLY A 289 -5.55 18.36 -5.24
N ALA A 290 -6.80 17.91 -5.03
CA ALA A 290 -7.47 17.79 -3.75
C ALA A 290 -7.62 16.32 -3.30
N THR A 291 -6.70 15.45 -3.71
CA THR A 291 -6.70 14.02 -3.35
C THR A 291 -6.63 13.79 -1.85
N ALA A 292 -5.98 14.69 -1.10
CA ALA A 292 -5.88 14.57 0.36
C ALA A 292 -7.25 14.68 1.03
N GLU A 293 -8.08 15.62 0.58
CA GLU A 293 -9.45 15.83 1.05
C GLU A 293 -10.33 14.62 0.72
N ALA A 294 -10.23 14.12 -0.52
CA ALA A 294 -10.95 12.93 -0.96
C ALA A 294 -10.56 11.70 -0.12
N TYR A 295 -9.27 11.52 0.15
CA TYR A 295 -8.78 10.43 1.00
C TYR A 295 -9.29 10.55 2.44
N GLY A 296 -9.29 11.75 3.03
CA GLY A 296 -9.85 12.01 4.35
C GLY A 296 -11.34 11.66 4.41
N GLN A 297 -12.13 12.02 3.40
CA GLN A 297 -13.54 11.66 3.31
C GLN A 297 -13.76 10.14 3.21
N ALA A 298 -12.94 9.44 2.40
CA ALA A 298 -13.03 7.99 2.27
C ALA A 298 -12.70 7.27 3.61
N LEU A 299 -11.78 7.79 4.40
CA LEU A 299 -11.48 7.29 5.75
C LEU A 299 -12.69 7.42 6.68
N HIS A 300 -13.33 8.59 6.70
CA HIS A 300 -14.53 8.81 7.50
C HIS A 300 -15.69 7.92 7.06
N ALA A 301 -15.89 7.80 5.74
CA ALA A 301 -16.89 6.91 5.19
C ALA A 301 -16.61 5.44 5.55
N LEU A 302 -15.36 4.99 5.52
CA LEU A 302 -14.99 3.63 5.91
C LEU A 302 -15.29 3.36 7.40
N ALA A 303 -15.04 4.32 8.27
CA ALA A 303 -15.39 4.18 9.69
C ALA A 303 -16.89 3.95 9.89
N ALA A 304 -17.73 4.67 9.15
CA ALA A 304 -19.18 4.44 9.14
C ALA A 304 -19.56 3.08 8.50
N ALA A 305 -18.95 2.74 7.37
CA ALA A 305 -19.24 1.50 6.62
C ALA A 305 -19.05 0.23 7.45
N ARG A 306 -18.09 0.20 8.36
CA ARG A 306 -17.84 -0.94 9.25
C ARG A 306 -19.03 -1.30 10.16
N HIS A 307 -19.96 -0.36 10.34
CA HIS A 307 -21.12 -0.49 11.22
C HIS A 307 -22.45 -0.59 10.45
N THR A 308 -22.44 -0.48 9.12
CA THR A 308 -23.63 -0.67 8.28
C THR A 308 -23.77 -2.12 7.84
N PRO A 309 -24.99 -2.64 7.65
CA PRO A 309 -25.22 -4.00 7.15
C PRO A 309 -24.58 -4.22 5.77
N GLU A 310 -24.66 -3.22 4.89
CA GLU A 310 -24.12 -3.24 3.52
C GLU A 310 -22.59 -3.14 3.50
N ARG A 311 -21.97 -2.76 4.63
CA ARG A 311 -20.52 -2.54 4.79
C ARG A 311 -19.93 -1.59 3.75
N MET A 312 -20.76 -0.70 3.24
CA MET A 312 -20.42 0.36 2.31
C MET A 312 -21.02 1.68 2.80
N ALA A 313 -20.24 2.75 2.71
CA ALA A 313 -20.74 4.10 2.96
C ALA A 313 -20.09 5.08 2.00
N ALA A 314 -20.88 5.97 1.43
CA ALA A 314 -20.39 7.18 0.81
C ALA A 314 -20.28 8.29 1.87
N TYR A 315 -19.36 9.21 1.67
CA TYR A 315 -19.25 10.36 2.54
C TYR A 315 -20.50 11.26 2.39
N LEU A 316 -21.23 11.44 3.46
CA LEU A 316 -22.51 12.14 3.49
C LEU A 316 -22.37 13.67 3.64
N GLY A 317 -21.30 14.25 3.10
CA GLY A 317 -21.24 15.69 2.85
C GLY A 317 -21.33 16.61 4.06
N ARG A 318 -20.80 16.24 5.24
CA ARG A 318 -20.65 17.23 6.32
C ARG A 318 -19.57 18.23 5.93
N THR A 319 -19.94 19.50 5.89
CA THR A 319 -19.05 20.60 5.51
C THR A 319 -17.80 20.57 6.40
N PRO A 320 -16.57 20.56 5.84
CA PRO A 320 -15.36 20.71 6.62
C PRO A 320 -15.33 22.09 7.31
N LEU A 321 -14.61 22.22 8.42
CA LEU A 321 -14.48 23.49 9.14
C LEU A 321 -13.77 24.57 8.31
N VAL A 322 -12.72 24.18 7.56
CA VAL A 322 -11.84 25.11 6.82
C VAL A 322 -12.58 26.13 5.95
N PRO A 323 -13.54 25.75 5.08
CA PRO A 323 -14.27 26.70 4.24
C PRO A 323 -15.21 27.65 5.01
N LEU A 324 -15.51 27.35 6.27
CA LEU A 324 -16.41 28.15 7.10
C LEU A 324 -15.67 29.24 7.89
N LEU A 325 -14.35 29.15 7.95
CA LEU A 325 -13.53 30.15 8.63
C LEU A 325 -13.33 31.39 7.73
N PRO A 326 -13.19 32.59 8.30
CA PRO A 326 -12.89 33.79 7.55
C PRO A 326 -11.54 33.64 6.82
N HIS A 327 -11.55 33.53 5.50
CA HIS A 327 -10.37 33.15 4.70
C HIS A 327 -9.14 34.04 4.93
N THR A 328 -9.34 35.36 4.99
CA THR A 328 -8.24 36.33 5.16
C THR A 328 -7.58 36.18 6.53
N GLU A 329 -8.39 36.16 7.56
CA GLU A 329 -7.99 36.08 8.98
C GLU A 329 -7.41 34.69 9.28
N ALA A 330 -8.06 33.63 8.85
CA ALA A 330 -7.60 32.26 9.00
C ALA A 330 -6.27 32.03 8.27
N GLY A 331 -6.12 32.55 7.06
CA GLY A 331 -4.85 32.52 6.33
C GLY A 331 -3.75 33.33 7.02
N ALA A 332 -4.07 34.49 7.61
CA ALA A 332 -3.11 35.29 8.37
C ALA A 332 -2.62 34.55 9.64
N TRP A 333 -3.54 33.92 10.38
CA TRP A 333 -3.22 33.08 11.53
C TRP A 333 -2.32 31.91 11.15
N ALA A 334 -2.71 31.16 10.11
CA ALA A 334 -1.97 29.99 9.67
C ALA A 334 -0.54 30.34 9.23
N ARG A 335 -0.37 31.43 8.45
CA ARG A 335 0.97 31.92 8.06
C ARG A 335 1.79 32.38 9.25
N ALA A 336 1.18 33.04 10.24
CA ALA A 336 1.88 33.47 11.44
C ALA A 336 2.37 32.25 12.26
N LEU A 337 1.53 31.21 12.41
CA LEU A 337 1.90 29.97 13.09
C LEU A 337 3.04 29.25 12.37
N LEU A 338 2.98 29.15 11.02
CA LEU A 338 3.96 28.44 10.22
C LEU A 338 5.21 29.27 9.87
N ARG A 339 5.21 30.58 10.12
CA ARG A 339 6.34 31.49 9.76
C ARG A 339 7.70 31.02 10.29
N PRO A 340 7.85 30.50 11.55
CA PRO A 340 9.14 30.00 12.01
C PRO A 340 9.68 28.84 11.19
N LEU A 341 8.82 28.13 10.45
CA LEU A 341 9.21 26.99 9.61
C LEU A 341 9.69 27.38 8.20
N GLY A 342 9.71 28.68 7.84
CA GLY A 342 10.09 29.13 6.49
C GLY A 342 11.49 28.72 6.05
N SER A 343 12.43 28.52 7.01
CA SER A 343 13.78 28.01 6.73
C SER A 343 13.92 26.49 6.91
N THR A 344 12.83 25.79 7.25
CA THR A 344 12.86 24.35 7.49
C THR A 344 12.91 23.58 6.17
N PRO A 345 13.79 22.55 6.03
CA PRO A 345 13.85 21.76 4.82
C PRO A 345 12.50 21.16 4.44
N ARG A 346 12.13 21.20 3.15
CA ARG A 346 10.84 20.71 2.64
C ARG A 346 10.53 19.28 3.09
N VAL A 347 11.52 18.38 3.05
CA VAL A 347 11.39 16.99 3.54
C VAL A 347 10.92 16.95 5.00
N THR A 348 11.42 17.84 5.86
CA THR A 348 10.98 17.90 7.27
C THR A 348 9.52 18.35 7.38
N LEU A 349 9.10 19.31 6.56
CA LEU A 349 7.71 19.78 6.52
C LEU A 349 6.77 18.68 6.02
N ASP A 350 7.14 17.97 4.94
CA ASP A 350 6.36 16.86 4.38
C ASP A 350 6.21 15.70 5.37
N ILE A 351 7.30 15.33 6.06
CA ILE A 351 7.26 14.32 7.14
C ILE A 351 6.34 14.79 8.27
N THR A 352 6.42 16.05 8.66
CA THR A 352 5.60 16.61 9.75
C THR A 352 4.14 16.61 9.37
N ARG A 353 3.79 17.07 8.17
CA ARG A 353 2.42 17.07 7.65
C ARG A 353 1.79 15.68 7.70
N LEU A 354 2.52 14.67 7.26
CA LEU A 354 2.07 13.28 7.36
C LEU A 354 1.94 12.82 8.81
N ALA A 355 2.90 13.16 9.66
CA ALA A 355 2.94 12.69 11.06
C ALA A 355 1.95 13.40 12.00
N VAL A 356 1.39 14.52 11.59
CA VAL A 356 0.26 15.17 12.27
C VAL A 356 -1.00 14.33 12.09
N THR A 357 -1.23 13.78 10.89
CA THR A 357 -2.44 13.00 10.56
C THR A 357 -2.27 11.50 10.80
N PHE A 358 -1.08 10.94 10.53
CA PHE A 358 -0.82 9.50 10.63
C PHE A 358 0.05 9.14 11.85
N PRO A 359 -0.12 7.94 12.42
CA PRO A 359 0.80 7.44 13.44
C PRO A 359 2.25 7.40 12.93
N ARG A 360 3.23 7.71 13.80
CA ARG A 360 4.68 7.73 13.43
C ARG A 360 5.15 6.43 12.78
N SER A 361 4.61 5.28 13.21
CA SER A 361 4.93 3.98 12.62
C SER A 361 4.39 3.82 11.20
N ALA A 362 3.30 4.51 10.88
CA ALA A 362 2.73 4.55 9.56
C ALA A 362 3.58 5.43 8.64
N VAL A 363 3.94 6.64 9.08
CA VAL A 363 4.82 7.56 8.34
C VAL A 363 6.19 6.93 8.07
N ALA A 364 6.77 6.24 9.07
CA ALA A 364 8.04 5.53 8.91
C ALA A 364 7.99 4.48 7.79
N ARG A 365 6.91 3.68 7.74
CA ARG A 365 6.70 2.70 6.65
C ARG A 365 6.39 3.36 5.31
N LEU A 366 5.65 4.46 5.34
CA LEU A 366 5.26 5.24 4.17
C LEU A 366 6.47 5.79 3.41
N LEU A 367 7.44 6.28 4.14
CA LEU A 367 8.62 6.95 3.60
C LEU A 367 9.86 6.05 3.56
N ASP A 368 9.73 4.79 3.98
CA ASP A 368 10.83 3.83 4.13
C ASP A 368 11.99 4.36 5.00
N ILE A 369 11.64 5.02 6.11
CA ILE A 369 12.58 5.56 7.09
C ILE A 369 12.33 4.97 8.48
N SER A 370 13.28 5.14 9.40
CA SER A 370 13.10 4.69 10.77
C SER A 370 12.08 5.55 11.54
N ARG A 371 11.40 4.95 12.54
CA ARG A 371 10.53 5.71 13.47
C ARG A 371 11.31 6.79 14.21
N ASN A 372 12.59 6.55 14.49
CA ASN A 372 13.46 7.53 15.14
C ASN A 372 13.71 8.73 14.23
N THR A 373 13.89 8.50 12.92
CA THR A 373 14.01 9.57 11.91
C THR A 373 12.76 10.45 11.88
N VAL A 374 11.56 9.84 11.86
CA VAL A 374 10.29 10.59 11.95
C VAL A 374 10.24 11.42 13.24
N SER A 375 10.58 10.81 14.38
CA SER A 375 10.59 11.49 15.68
C SER A 375 11.61 12.64 15.72
N HIS A 376 12.76 12.49 15.07
CA HIS A 376 13.78 13.54 14.95
C HIS A 376 13.23 14.76 14.16
N HIS A 377 12.58 14.53 13.01
CA HIS A 377 11.98 15.61 12.23
C HIS A 377 10.87 16.33 13.01
N LEU A 378 10.00 15.58 13.71
CA LEU A 378 8.97 16.16 14.56
C LEU A 378 9.57 16.98 15.72
N GLY A 379 10.63 16.47 16.37
CA GLY A 379 11.34 17.19 17.44
C GLY A 379 11.96 18.51 16.95
N ARG A 380 12.52 18.54 15.75
CA ARG A 380 13.03 19.79 15.13
C ARG A 380 11.92 20.81 14.93
N VAL A 381 10.77 20.39 14.37
CA VAL A 381 9.62 21.28 14.15
C VAL A 381 9.05 21.76 15.46
N ALA A 382 8.90 20.87 16.46
CA ALA A 382 8.46 21.21 17.82
C ALA A 382 9.36 22.28 18.44
N ALA A 383 10.67 22.11 18.36
CA ALA A 383 11.65 23.08 18.88
C ALA A 383 11.59 24.42 18.12
N THR A 384 11.45 24.40 16.79
CA THR A 384 11.36 25.61 15.96
C THR A 384 10.08 26.41 16.24
N LEU A 385 8.96 25.72 16.48
CA LEU A 385 7.67 26.34 16.79
C LEU A 385 7.54 26.71 18.29
N GLY A 386 8.34 26.12 19.17
CA GLY A 386 8.17 26.20 20.62
C GLY A 386 6.91 25.48 21.10
N LEU A 387 6.43 24.44 20.39
CA LEU A 387 5.18 23.75 20.65
C LEU A 387 5.40 22.27 20.96
N ASP A 388 4.53 21.69 21.81
CA ASP A 388 4.51 20.25 22.05
C ASP A 388 3.66 19.52 21.00
N LEU A 389 4.32 18.91 20.00
CA LEU A 389 3.64 18.05 19.02
C LEU A 389 3.21 16.69 19.59
N GLY A 390 3.49 16.38 20.85
CA GLY A 390 2.88 15.28 21.57
C GLY A 390 1.42 15.58 21.96
N ASP A 391 1.06 16.85 22.15
CA ASP A 391 -0.31 17.24 22.46
C ASP A 391 -1.23 17.20 21.24
N VAL A 392 -2.43 16.61 21.43
CA VAL A 392 -3.41 16.43 20.35
C VAL A 392 -4.00 17.75 19.86
N ARG A 393 -4.18 18.74 20.76
CA ARG A 393 -4.71 20.07 20.42
C ARG A 393 -3.72 20.84 19.56
N THR A 394 -2.44 20.77 19.93
CA THR A 394 -1.34 21.35 19.14
C THR A 394 -1.26 20.73 17.74
N ARG A 395 -1.40 19.40 17.63
CA ARG A 395 -1.44 18.74 16.32
C ARG A 395 -2.66 19.17 15.50
N ALA A 396 -3.83 19.27 16.11
CA ALA A 396 -5.04 19.72 15.41
C ALA A 396 -4.88 21.15 14.88
N ALA A 397 -4.33 22.07 15.68
CA ALA A 397 -4.04 23.44 15.23
C ALA A 397 -3.02 23.49 14.10
N LEU A 398 -1.97 22.69 14.17
CA LEU A 398 -0.95 22.60 13.11
C LEU A 398 -1.51 22.02 11.82
N ASP A 399 -2.36 20.99 11.90
CA ASP A 399 -3.06 20.39 10.76
C ASP A 399 -3.97 21.42 10.06
N LEU A 400 -4.76 22.15 10.86
CA LEU A 400 -5.60 23.24 10.36
C LEU A 400 -4.79 24.32 9.64
N ALA A 401 -3.63 24.68 10.18
CA ALA A 401 -2.74 25.66 9.55
C ALA A 401 -2.17 25.16 8.20
N PHE A 402 -1.79 23.88 8.14
CA PHE A 402 -1.35 23.27 6.87
C PHE A 402 -2.48 23.23 5.83
N CYS A 403 -3.71 22.92 6.23
CA CYS A 403 -4.87 22.94 5.33
C CYS A 403 -5.15 24.34 4.79
N LEU A 404 -5.08 25.37 5.64
CA LEU A 404 -5.34 26.76 5.26
C LEU A 404 -4.29 27.38 4.34
N THR A 405 -3.05 26.86 4.35
CA THR A 405 -1.94 27.38 3.53
C THR A 405 -1.65 26.52 2.29
N GLY A 406 -2.42 25.46 2.05
CA GLY A 406 -2.09 24.48 0.99
C GLY A 406 -0.74 23.79 1.22
N GLY A 407 -0.22 23.82 2.46
CA GLY A 407 1.06 23.21 2.83
C GLY A 407 2.30 24.02 2.46
N GLN A 408 2.16 25.23 1.93
CA GLN A 408 3.30 26.12 1.64
C GLN A 408 3.32 27.28 2.64
N PRO A 409 4.42 27.46 3.41
CA PRO A 409 4.57 28.62 4.30
C PRO A 409 4.75 29.96 3.56
N ASP A 410 5.13 29.91 2.28
CA ASP A 410 5.54 31.07 1.47
C ASP A 410 4.52 31.51 0.40
N GLY A 411 3.23 31.21 0.53
CA GLY A 411 2.20 31.76 -0.37
C GLY A 411 2.26 33.29 -0.36
N GLY A 412 2.95 33.86 -1.35
CA GLY A 412 3.33 35.26 -1.45
C GLY A 412 2.18 36.24 -1.52
N PHE A 413 1.56 36.51 -0.40
CA PHE A 413 0.76 37.72 -0.18
C PHE A 413 1.46 38.53 0.89
N GLY A 414 2.15 39.58 0.45
CA GLY A 414 2.80 40.54 1.32
C GLY A 414 1.84 41.03 2.41
N ALA A 415 2.35 41.07 3.63
CA ALA A 415 1.68 41.72 4.74
C ALA A 415 1.39 43.19 4.38
N ARG A 416 0.23 43.45 3.81
CA ARG A 416 -0.30 44.83 3.67
C ARG A 416 -1.22 45.09 4.86
N GLY A 417 -0.74 45.89 5.77
CA GLY A 417 -1.53 46.54 6.79
C GLY A 417 -1.28 45.94 8.21
N GLY A 418 -0.89 46.78 9.15
CA GLY A 418 -0.58 46.51 10.55
C GLY A 418 -1.78 46.07 11.40
N ARG A 419 -2.59 45.13 10.91
CA ARG A 419 -3.66 44.53 11.66
C ARG A 419 -3.06 43.39 12.52
N PRO A 420 -3.41 43.31 13.80
CA PRO A 420 -2.94 42.24 14.66
C PRO A 420 -3.33 40.87 14.07
N VAL A 421 -2.43 39.88 14.19
CA VAL A 421 -2.72 38.52 13.75
C VAL A 421 -3.82 37.95 14.66
N PRO A 422 -4.92 37.46 14.10
CA PRO A 422 -5.99 36.89 14.90
C PRO A 422 -5.54 35.63 15.63
N THR A 423 -6.13 35.37 16.78
CA THR A 423 -5.96 34.11 17.52
C THR A 423 -6.87 33.02 16.96
N LEU A 424 -6.57 31.76 17.25
CA LEU A 424 -7.44 30.64 16.88
C LEU A 424 -8.83 30.78 17.52
N ASP A 425 -8.90 31.27 18.75
CA ASP A 425 -10.16 31.49 19.49
C ASP A 425 -11.03 32.54 18.79
N GLU A 426 -10.44 33.63 18.29
CA GLU A 426 -11.16 34.63 17.50
C GLU A 426 -11.75 34.06 16.22
N LEU A 427 -11.02 33.17 15.53
CA LEU A 427 -11.52 32.48 14.35
C LEU A 427 -12.68 31.53 14.69
N PHE A 428 -12.64 30.91 15.86
CA PHE A 428 -13.64 29.96 16.32
C PHE A 428 -14.89 30.61 16.91
N ARG A 429 -14.85 31.86 17.33
CA ARG A 429 -16.02 32.63 17.82
C ARG A 429 -17.00 33.07 16.73
N THR A 430 -16.75 32.72 15.49
CA THR A 430 -17.65 33.05 14.38
C THR A 430 -18.90 32.16 14.38
N GLU A 431 -20.07 32.73 14.03
CA GLU A 431 -21.32 31.95 14.00
C GLU A 431 -21.25 30.73 13.08
N PRO A 432 -20.63 30.79 11.88
CA PRO A 432 -20.47 29.58 11.04
C PRO A 432 -19.69 28.46 11.74
N ALA A 433 -18.63 28.80 12.51
CA ALA A 433 -17.85 27.81 13.26
C ALA A 433 -18.68 27.20 14.40
N HIS A 434 -19.44 28.03 15.13
CA HIS A 434 -20.34 27.55 16.19
C HIS A 434 -21.48 26.67 15.63
N ALA A 435 -22.08 27.06 14.51
CA ALA A 435 -23.10 26.26 13.84
C ALA A 435 -22.56 24.89 13.41
N TRP A 436 -21.34 24.88 12.86
CA TRP A 436 -20.65 23.66 12.49
C TRP A 436 -20.38 22.75 13.70
N ALA A 437 -19.86 23.30 14.79
CA ALA A 437 -19.54 22.51 15.97
C ALA A 437 -20.79 21.91 16.64
N ARG A 438 -21.88 22.66 16.70
CA ARG A 438 -23.20 22.19 17.19
C ARG A 438 -23.73 21.03 16.31
N GLU A 439 -23.69 21.22 15.00
CA GLU A 439 -24.13 20.18 14.05
C GLU A 439 -23.23 18.94 14.10
N PHE A 440 -21.91 19.13 14.25
CA PHE A 440 -20.94 18.04 14.38
C PHE A 440 -21.22 17.18 15.62
N LEU A 441 -21.49 17.81 16.77
CA LEU A 441 -21.70 17.12 18.06
C LEU A 441 -23.13 16.70 18.31
N ARG A 442 -24.12 17.16 17.51
CA ARG A 442 -25.55 16.85 17.66
C ARG A 442 -25.86 15.36 17.81
N PRO A 443 -25.29 14.44 16.99
CA PRO A 443 -25.59 13.01 17.12
C PRO A 443 -25.21 12.40 18.48
N LEU A 444 -24.26 13.01 19.18
CA LEU A 444 -23.88 12.59 20.54
C LEU A 444 -24.88 13.04 21.59
N GLN A 445 -25.61 14.14 21.34
CA GLN A 445 -26.61 14.69 22.26
C GLN A 445 -27.95 13.97 22.15
N ASP A 446 -28.34 13.59 20.93
CA ASP A 446 -29.62 12.93 20.63
C ASP A 446 -29.66 11.44 21.03
N SER A 447 -28.50 10.82 21.20
CA SER A 447 -28.40 9.44 21.70
C SER A 447 -28.43 9.45 23.25
N ARG A 448 -28.68 8.29 23.89
CA ARG A 448 -28.53 8.08 25.35
C ARG A 448 -27.11 8.37 25.86
N GLY A 449 -26.43 9.31 25.24
CA GLY A 449 -25.02 9.50 25.10
C GLY A 449 -24.38 10.52 26.01
N ARG A 450 -24.93 10.85 27.21
CA ARG A 450 -24.17 11.64 28.18
C ARG A 450 -22.80 11.04 28.48
N ASP A 451 -22.72 9.71 28.51
CA ASP A 451 -21.49 8.98 28.78
C ASP A 451 -20.50 9.08 27.60
N LEU A 452 -20.98 9.15 26.34
CA LEU A 452 -20.11 9.27 25.16
C LEU A 452 -19.43 10.65 25.12
N HIS A 453 -20.18 11.72 25.28
CA HIS A 453 -19.63 13.08 25.27
C HIS A 453 -18.58 13.27 26.40
N THR A 454 -18.89 12.82 27.60
CA THR A 454 -17.97 12.84 28.74
C THR A 454 -16.72 12.01 28.48
N THR A 455 -16.90 10.82 27.89
CA THR A 455 -15.78 9.94 27.52
C THR A 455 -14.87 10.58 26.48
N LEU A 456 -15.46 11.18 25.41
CA LEU A 456 -14.70 11.86 24.37
C LEU A 456 -13.92 13.06 24.90
N ARG A 457 -14.54 13.88 25.73
CA ARG A 457 -13.87 15.03 26.36
C ARG A 457 -12.69 14.58 27.22
N ALA A 458 -12.92 13.63 28.12
CA ALA A 458 -11.86 13.05 28.95
C ALA A 458 -10.77 12.38 28.12
N TRP A 459 -11.11 11.80 26.99
CA TRP A 459 -10.14 11.16 26.08
C TRP A 459 -9.25 12.20 25.39
N ILE A 460 -9.81 13.32 24.92
CA ILE A 460 -9.02 14.44 24.40
C ILE A 460 -8.14 15.04 25.50
N ASP A 461 -8.66 15.25 26.71
CA ASP A 461 -7.90 15.75 27.86
C ASP A 461 -6.77 14.81 28.30
N ALA A 462 -6.99 13.50 28.14
CA ALA A 462 -5.96 12.47 28.34
C ALA A 462 -5.00 12.32 27.15
N ASN A 463 -5.04 13.23 26.18
CA ASN A 463 -4.21 13.20 24.97
C ASN A 463 -4.37 11.92 24.15
N THR A 464 -5.62 11.49 23.95
CA THR A 464 -6.05 10.28 23.20
C THR A 464 -5.56 8.95 23.80
N ASP A 465 -5.16 8.93 25.07
CA ASP A 465 -4.77 7.71 25.77
C ASP A 465 -5.98 7.06 26.46
N ALA A 466 -6.47 5.95 25.87
CA ALA A 466 -7.62 5.21 26.40
C ALA A 466 -7.36 4.61 27.80
N GLN A 467 -6.12 4.30 28.18
CA GLN A 467 -5.80 3.77 29.51
C GLN A 467 -5.85 4.90 30.58
N ARG A 468 -5.35 6.08 30.23
CA ARG A 468 -5.42 7.27 31.09
C ARG A 468 -6.86 7.72 31.26
N THR A 469 -7.64 7.75 30.17
CA THR A 469 -9.08 8.04 30.16
C THR A 469 -9.85 7.08 31.07
N ALA A 470 -9.60 5.77 30.93
CA ALA A 470 -10.24 4.74 31.74
C ALA A 470 -9.99 4.96 33.25
N ARG A 471 -8.76 5.26 33.63
CA ARG A 471 -8.41 5.58 35.03
C ARG A 471 -9.10 6.84 35.52
N HIS A 472 -9.17 7.88 34.67
CA HIS A 472 -9.80 9.16 35.04
C HIS A 472 -11.31 9.03 35.26
N LEU A 473 -11.98 8.23 34.46
CA LEU A 473 -13.44 8.04 34.52
C LEU A 473 -13.89 6.85 35.38
N GLY A 474 -12.98 6.09 35.98
CA GLY A 474 -13.32 4.87 36.72
C GLY A 474 -13.90 3.76 35.81
N LEU A 475 -13.58 3.74 34.53
CA LEU A 475 -14.06 2.78 33.53
C LEU A 475 -12.99 1.76 33.17
N SER A 476 -13.41 0.66 32.52
CA SER A 476 -12.46 -0.24 31.88
C SER A 476 -11.93 0.35 30.56
N ARG A 477 -10.71 -0.02 30.16
CA ARG A 477 -10.15 0.35 28.85
C ARG A 477 -11.04 -0.14 27.69
N ASN A 478 -11.66 -1.31 27.86
CA ASN A 478 -12.54 -1.87 26.85
C ASN A 478 -13.84 -1.07 26.72
N THR A 479 -14.38 -0.57 27.85
CA THR A 479 -15.54 0.33 27.86
C THR A 479 -15.23 1.63 27.13
N VAL A 480 -14.08 2.26 27.42
CA VAL A 480 -13.64 3.47 26.71
C VAL A 480 -13.55 3.21 25.21
N ARG A 481 -12.94 2.08 24.78
CA ARG A 481 -12.85 1.73 23.35
C ARG A 481 -14.22 1.47 22.73
N ALA A 482 -15.15 0.86 23.46
CA ALA A 482 -16.53 0.67 22.99
C ALA A 482 -17.23 2.02 22.79
N HIS A 483 -17.07 2.97 23.73
CA HIS A 483 -17.60 4.33 23.59
C HIS A 483 -16.98 5.05 22.38
N LEU A 484 -15.66 4.94 22.16
CA LEU A 484 -15.00 5.55 21.01
C LEU A 484 -15.54 5.00 19.69
N ARG A 485 -15.75 3.67 19.57
CA ARG A 485 -16.36 3.06 18.38
C ARG A 485 -17.79 3.52 18.15
N ALA A 486 -18.59 3.61 19.22
CA ALA A 486 -19.95 4.14 19.14
C ALA A 486 -19.95 5.60 18.66
N ALA A 487 -19.00 6.41 19.15
CA ALA A 487 -18.84 7.79 18.72
C ALA A 487 -18.36 7.89 17.25
N GLU A 488 -17.45 7.03 16.79
CA GLU A 488 -17.06 6.93 15.36
C GLU A 488 -18.27 6.75 14.47
N HIS A 489 -19.16 5.82 14.85
CA HIS A 489 -20.37 5.56 14.10
C HIS A 489 -21.32 6.76 14.07
N LEU A 490 -21.62 7.36 15.25
CA LEU A 490 -22.54 8.49 15.35
C LEU A 490 -22.02 9.74 14.64
N LEU A 491 -20.74 10.03 14.79
CA LEU A 491 -20.09 11.19 14.17
C LEU A 491 -19.77 10.96 12.68
N SER A 492 -19.80 9.71 12.23
CA SER A 492 -19.25 9.32 10.91
C SER A 492 -17.84 9.85 10.72
N ARG A 493 -16.97 9.65 11.73
CA ARG A 493 -15.58 10.09 11.76
C ARG A 493 -14.66 8.97 12.25
N ASP A 494 -13.51 8.86 11.62
CA ASP A 494 -12.43 7.98 12.07
C ASP A 494 -11.73 8.59 13.30
N LEU A 495 -11.92 8.00 14.47
CA LEU A 495 -11.31 8.44 15.72
C LEU A 495 -10.15 7.53 16.16
N LEU A 496 -10.10 6.29 15.64
CA LEU A 496 -9.19 5.26 16.15
C LEU A 496 -8.01 4.95 15.23
N THR A 497 -8.10 5.37 13.97
CA THR A 497 -7.14 4.97 12.93
C THR A 497 -6.21 6.11 12.52
N THR A 498 -6.77 7.29 12.25
CA THR A 498 -6.00 8.48 11.83
C THR A 498 -6.29 9.69 12.71
N GLY A 499 -5.48 10.74 12.56
CA GLY A 499 -5.65 11.98 13.31
C GLY A 499 -6.80 12.87 12.83
N SER A 500 -7.22 12.78 11.57
CA SER A 500 -8.13 13.75 10.97
C SER A 500 -9.48 13.86 11.68
N GLY A 501 -10.14 12.74 11.99
CA GLY A 501 -11.39 12.75 12.75
C GLY A 501 -11.22 13.20 14.20
N ILE A 502 -10.05 12.93 14.79
CA ILE A 502 -9.69 13.43 16.11
C ILE A 502 -9.56 14.95 16.08
N HIS A 503 -8.95 15.52 15.03
CA HIS A 503 -8.77 16.96 14.90
C HIS A 503 -10.12 17.69 14.75
N ASP A 504 -11.04 17.13 13.95
CA ASP A 504 -12.41 17.65 13.87
C ASP A 504 -13.09 17.66 15.26
N LEU A 505 -12.96 16.56 16.01
CA LEU A 505 -13.50 16.47 17.36
C LEU A 505 -12.87 17.49 18.31
N VAL A 506 -11.53 17.66 18.25
CA VAL A 506 -10.81 18.66 19.07
C VAL A 506 -11.34 20.05 18.78
N HIS A 507 -11.48 20.42 17.51
CA HIS A 507 -11.99 21.74 17.11
C HIS A 507 -13.44 21.92 17.54
N ALA A 508 -14.30 20.93 17.35
CA ALA A 508 -15.71 21.02 17.76
C ALA A 508 -15.88 21.19 19.27
N LEU A 509 -15.11 20.44 20.06
CA LEU A 509 -15.11 20.58 21.53
C LEU A 509 -14.51 21.91 21.99
N HIS A 510 -13.50 22.44 21.28
CA HIS A 510 -12.92 23.74 21.58
C HIS A 510 -13.93 24.87 21.31
N ILE A 511 -14.54 24.88 20.12
CA ILE A 511 -15.54 25.88 19.72
C ILE A 511 -16.72 25.88 20.68
N THR A 512 -17.24 24.73 21.08
CA THR A 512 -18.37 24.66 22.02
C THR A 512 -17.99 25.06 23.47
N GLY A 513 -16.70 25.06 23.80
CA GLY A 513 -16.18 25.58 25.06
C GLY A 513 -15.98 27.08 25.09
N LEU A 514 -15.97 27.75 23.94
CA LEU A 514 -15.91 29.20 23.81
C LEU A 514 -17.34 29.74 23.89
N HIS A 515 -17.64 30.64 24.85
CA HIS A 515 -18.95 31.32 24.86
C HIS A 515 -19.02 32.35 23.72
N PRO A 516 -20.11 32.41 22.97
CA PRO A 516 -20.32 33.50 22.02
C PRO A 516 -20.51 34.80 22.80
N GLY A 517 -19.47 35.60 22.94
CA GLY A 517 -19.58 36.93 23.59
C GLY A 517 -18.55 37.30 24.64
N ASP A 518 -17.55 36.47 24.97
CA ASP A 518 -16.39 36.88 25.78
C ASP A 518 -15.26 37.53 24.96
#